data_b899538c6c476923d2f74c23066c8f0e
#
_entry.id   b899538c6c476923d2f74c23066c8f0e
#
_cell.length_a   1.000
_cell.length_b   1.000
_cell.length_c   1.000
_cell.angle_alpha   90.00
_cell.angle_beta   90.00
_cell.angle_gamma   90.00
#
_symmetry.space_group_name_H-M   'P 1'
#
loop_
_entity.id
_entity.type
_entity.pdbx_description
1 polymer ?
#
loop_
_entity_poly.entity_id
_entity_poly.type
_entity_poly.pdbx_seq_one_letter_code
_entity_poly.pdbx_strand_id
1 'polypeptide(L)'
;MDQGLVFNIQRYSVHDGGGIRTLIFLKGCPLRCPWCSNPESQKNVEPVSWKKNGKTEQIGQWRSIDDLLDEVLKDEIFYRTSGGGVTLSGGEVLMQADFSEKFLRELRDLGIHTAIETTGCFPVERLKKIAPVVNQVLFDLKIMDHCEAKKVIGLDSKIVEENFDYLLTQKQIQLIPRIPLIPSYTTNKSNIQQLIRFLTARKVTEVHLLPFHQYGSSKYEYLGWEYHMKEVQTLTQVEVDTIKELFEREGIVANIDGLE
;
A
#
# COMPACT_ATOMS: atom_id res chain seq x y z
N MET A 1 -20.85 -5.62 4.87
CA MET A 1 -21.05 -5.90 3.43
C MET A 1 -20.33 -7.19 3.12
N ASP A 2 -20.96 -8.09 2.36
CA ASP A 2 -20.38 -9.41 2.06
C ASP A 2 -19.73 -9.44 0.67
N GLN A 3 -19.62 -8.28 0.03
CA GLN A 3 -18.96 -8.09 -1.25
C GLN A 3 -17.99 -6.89 -1.19
N GLY A 4 -16.85 -7.05 -1.84
CA GLY A 4 -15.85 -6.00 -2.06
C GLY A 4 -15.68 -5.71 -3.55
N LEU A 5 -15.39 -4.47 -3.88
CA LEU A 5 -15.06 -4.08 -5.24
C LEU A 5 -13.57 -4.30 -5.48
N VAL A 6 -13.25 -5.34 -6.23
CA VAL A 6 -11.88 -5.78 -6.56
C VAL A 6 -11.58 -5.43 -8.02
N PHE A 7 -10.39 -4.87 -8.30
CA PHE A 7 -10.01 -4.55 -9.67
C PHE A 7 -8.87 -5.41 -10.22
N ASN A 8 -8.12 -6.07 -9.35
CA ASN A 8 -7.07 -7.00 -9.78
C ASN A 8 -6.79 -8.04 -8.69
N ILE A 9 -6.31 -9.21 -9.09
CA ILE A 9 -5.73 -10.23 -8.22
C ILE A 9 -4.38 -10.61 -8.83
N GLN A 10 -3.32 -10.44 -8.05
CA GLN A 10 -1.95 -10.79 -8.45
C GLN A 10 -1.45 -11.93 -7.60
N ARG A 11 -0.97 -12.99 -8.23
CA ARG A 11 -0.41 -14.16 -7.57
C ARG A 11 1.11 -14.09 -7.53
N TYR A 12 1.71 -14.84 -6.62
CA TYR A 12 3.15 -15.06 -6.51
C TYR A 12 3.96 -13.77 -6.26
N SER A 13 3.37 -12.80 -5.56
CA SER A 13 4.13 -11.65 -5.10
C SER A 13 5.07 -12.03 -3.96
N VAL A 14 6.26 -11.43 -3.96
CA VAL A 14 7.31 -11.61 -2.93
C VAL A 14 7.73 -10.29 -2.26
N HIS A 15 7.14 -9.16 -2.67
CA HIS A 15 7.51 -7.82 -2.18
C HIS A 15 6.43 -7.14 -1.33
N ASP A 16 5.29 -7.80 -1.13
CA ASP A 16 4.13 -7.20 -0.46
C ASP A 16 3.81 -7.93 0.86
N GLY A 17 4.86 -8.15 1.64
CA GLY A 17 4.88 -8.91 2.89
C GLY A 17 5.77 -10.15 2.81
N GLY A 18 5.92 -10.86 3.92
CA GLY A 18 6.77 -12.05 3.95
C GLY A 18 6.23 -13.22 3.14
N GLY A 19 7.14 -14.00 2.54
CA GLY A 19 6.82 -15.21 1.77
C GLY A 19 6.12 -14.94 0.43
N ILE A 20 5.62 -16.01 -0.21
CA ILE A 20 4.85 -15.91 -1.46
C ILE A 20 3.41 -15.55 -1.14
N ARG A 21 2.86 -14.53 -1.80
CA ARG A 21 1.55 -13.96 -1.47
C ARG A 21 0.63 -13.83 -2.68
N THR A 22 -0.65 -13.87 -2.41
CA THR A 22 -1.67 -13.41 -3.35
C THR A 22 -2.16 -12.04 -2.91
N LEU A 23 -2.07 -11.05 -3.81
CA LEU A 23 -2.56 -9.70 -3.60
C LEU A 23 -3.96 -9.55 -4.16
N ILE A 24 -4.86 -8.98 -3.37
CA ILE A 24 -6.18 -8.56 -3.82
C ILE A 24 -6.22 -7.04 -3.81
N PHE A 25 -6.43 -6.45 -4.98
CA PHE A 25 -6.45 -5.02 -5.18
C PHE A 25 -7.87 -4.47 -5.09
N LEU A 26 -8.14 -3.76 -3.99
CA LEU A 26 -9.44 -3.14 -3.73
C LEU A 26 -9.55 -1.78 -4.41
N LYS A 27 -10.72 -1.51 -4.97
CA LYS A 27 -11.07 -0.23 -5.59
C LYS A 27 -11.42 0.81 -4.55
N GLY A 28 -11.11 2.07 -4.87
CA GLY A 28 -11.37 3.23 -4.01
C GLY A 28 -10.12 3.72 -3.31
N CYS A 29 -9.78 5.00 -3.54
CA CYS A 29 -8.72 5.72 -2.85
C CYS A 29 -9.04 7.21 -2.82
N PRO A 30 -9.02 7.87 -1.67
CA PRO A 30 -9.29 9.30 -1.59
C PRO A 30 -8.08 10.14 -2.01
N LEU A 31 -6.89 9.54 -2.07
CA LEU A 31 -5.66 10.24 -2.40
C LEU A 31 -5.49 10.41 -3.91
N ARG A 32 -4.73 11.45 -4.27
CA ARG A 32 -4.46 11.85 -5.66
C ARG A 32 -2.96 11.94 -5.92
N CYS A 33 -2.22 10.91 -5.52
CA CYS A 33 -0.78 10.87 -5.70
C CYS A 33 -0.41 11.00 -7.19
N PRO A 34 0.42 11.98 -7.59
CA PRO A 34 0.83 12.14 -9.00
C PRO A 34 1.57 10.92 -9.55
N TRP A 35 2.20 10.14 -8.66
CA TRP A 35 2.97 8.93 -8.99
C TRP A 35 2.19 7.63 -8.81
N CYS A 36 0.85 7.67 -8.74
CA CYS A 36 0.05 6.50 -8.43
C CYS A 36 0.25 5.39 -9.46
N SER A 37 0.60 4.19 -9.02
CA SER A 37 0.74 3.01 -9.91
C SER A 37 -0.60 2.36 -10.25
N ASN A 38 -1.67 2.71 -9.52
CA ASN A 38 -3.01 2.18 -9.71
C ASN A 38 -4.05 3.30 -9.86
N PRO A 39 -3.94 4.18 -10.88
CA PRO A 39 -4.86 5.30 -11.06
C PRO A 39 -6.31 4.85 -11.22
N GLU A 40 -6.54 3.65 -11.75
CA GLU A 40 -7.84 3.01 -11.85
C GLU A 40 -8.52 2.79 -10.50
N SER A 41 -7.76 2.79 -9.42
CA SER A 41 -8.29 2.64 -8.06
C SER A 41 -8.75 3.95 -7.42
N GLN A 42 -8.33 5.10 -7.95
CA GLN A 42 -8.62 6.40 -7.35
C GLN A 42 -10.11 6.72 -7.28
N LYS A 43 -10.49 7.67 -6.42
CA LYS A 43 -11.85 8.15 -6.14
C LYS A 43 -12.71 7.11 -5.41
N ASN A 44 -13.96 6.95 -5.84
CA ASN A 44 -14.98 6.19 -5.15
C ASN A 44 -14.84 4.67 -5.32
N VAL A 45 -15.56 3.93 -4.49
CA VAL A 45 -15.72 2.48 -4.62
C VAL A 45 -16.77 2.21 -5.71
N GLU A 46 -16.35 2.43 -6.96
CA GLU A 46 -17.17 2.28 -8.16
C GLU A 46 -16.32 1.72 -9.30
N PRO A 47 -16.87 0.87 -10.18
CA PRO A 47 -16.17 0.47 -11.39
C PRO A 47 -15.79 1.68 -12.25
N VAL A 48 -14.66 1.61 -12.93
CA VAL A 48 -14.21 2.63 -13.89
C VAL A 48 -14.02 2.01 -15.27
N SER A 49 -14.41 2.76 -16.30
CA SER A 49 -14.14 2.34 -17.69
C SER A 49 -12.78 2.86 -18.13
N TRP A 50 -12.01 2.00 -18.78
CA TRP A 50 -10.81 2.40 -19.51
C TRP A 50 -10.84 1.90 -20.95
N LYS A 51 -9.97 2.46 -21.80
CA LYS A 51 -9.88 2.07 -23.20
C LYS A 51 -8.50 1.49 -23.49
N LYS A 52 -8.44 0.18 -23.77
CA LYS A 52 -7.20 -0.53 -24.05
C LYS A 52 -7.31 -1.21 -25.42
N ASN A 53 -6.34 -0.97 -26.29
CA ASN A 53 -6.31 -1.56 -27.64
C ASN A 53 -7.61 -1.36 -28.43
N GLY A 54 -8.22 -0.18 -28.32
CA GLY A 54 -9.49 0.17 -29.00
C GLY A 54 -10.75 -0.43 -28.35
N LYS A 55 -10.63 -1.28 -27.34
CA LYS A 55 -11.76 -1.87 -26.61
C LYS A 55 -11.99 -1.12 -25.31
N THR A 56 -13.26 -0.90 -24.97
CA THR A 56 -13.67 -0.38 -23.67
C THR A 56 -13.85 -1.55 -22.71
N GLU A 57 -13.19 -1.51 -21.58
CA GLU A 57 -13.26 -2.52 -20.52
C GLU A 57 -13.69 -1.84 -19.22
N GLN A 58 -14.47 -2.55 -18.41
CA GLN A 58 -14.83 -2.09 -17.08
C GLN A 58 -13.90 -2.69 -16.06
N ILE A 59 -13.27 -1.83 -15.25
CA ILE A 59 -12.31 -2.20 -14.22
C ILE A 59 -12.98 -2.07 -12.86
N GLY A 60 -12.94 -3.15 -12.10
CA GLY A 60 -13.61 -3.32 -10.82
C GLY A 60 -14.85 -4.19 -10.95
N GLN A 61 -14.85 -5.28 -10.20
CA GLN A 61 -15.93 -6.25 -10.10
C GLN A 61 -16.29 -6.46 -8.63
N TRP A 62 -17.57 -6.47 -8.32
CA TRP A 62 -18.04 -6.88 -7.03
C TRP A 62 -17.82 -8.39 -6.84
N ARG A 63 -17.06 -8.73 -5.83
CA ARG A 63 -16.71 -10.13 -5.51
C ARG A 63 -17.17 -10.46 -4.10
N SER A 64 -17.82 -11.61 -3.94
CA SER A 64 -18.16 -12.13 -2.62
C SER A 64 -16.93 -12.62 -1.86
N ILE A 65 -17.05 -12.78 -0.55
CA ILE A 65 -16.00 -13.38 0.29
C ILE A 65 -15.72 -14.80 -0.20
N ASP A 66 -16.76 -15.60 -0.45
CA ASP A 66 -16.62 -16.99 -0.91
C ASP A 66 -15.87 -17.09 -2.24
N ASP A 67 -16.23 -16.23 -3.24
CA ASP A 67 -15.52 -16.19 -4.52
C ASP A 67 -14.03 -15.89 -4.37
N LEU A 68 -13.69 -15.00 -3.43
CA LEU A 68 -12.30 -14.63 -3.20
C LEU A 68 -11.55 -15.71 -2.39
N LEU A 69 -12.20 -16.38 -1.46
CA LEU A 69 -11.64 -17.54 -0.75
C LEU A 69 -11.32 -18.67 -1.74
N ASP A 70 -12.26 -19.02 -2.61
CA ASP A 70 -12.03 -20.01 -3.66
C ASP A 70 -10.84 -19.65 -4.57
N GLU A 71 -10.62 -18.37 -4.81
CA GLU A 71 -9.52 -17.89 -5.63
C GLU A 71 -8.17 -17.99 -4.91
N VAL A 72 -8.08 -17.51 -3.66
CA VAL A 72 -6.80 -17.46 -2.93
C VAL A 72 -6.39 -18.84 -2.38
N LEU A 73 -7.33 -19.71 -2.08
CA LEU A 73 -7.04 -21.08 -1.61
C LEU A 73 -6.35 -21.94 -2.67
N LYS A 74 -6.42 -21.59 -3.94
CA LYS A 74 -5.64 -22.25 -5.00
C LYS A 74 -4.11 -22.12 -4.78
N ASP A 75 -3.69 -21.12 -4.02
CA ASP A 75 -2.28 -20.84 -3.72
C ASP A 75 -1.86 -21.26 -2.31
N GLU A 76 -2.72 -21.95 -1.55
CA GLU A 76 -2.49 -22.33 -0.15
C GLU A 76 -1.15 -23.07 0.06
N ILE A 77 -0.77 -23.93 -0.87
CA ILE A 77 0.50 -24.67 -0.78
C ILE A 77 1.71 -23.72 -0.75
N PHE A 78 1.68 -22.62 -1.50
CA PHE A 78 2.74 -21.65 -1.50
C PHE A 78 2.77 -20.83 -0.20
N TYR A 79 1.62 -20.53 0.37
CA TYR A 79 1.55 -19.83 1.67
C TYR A 79 2.18 -20.68 2.77
N ARG A 80 1.79 -21.97 2.85
CA ARG A 80 2.30 -22.89 3.87
C ARG A 80 3.80 -23.14 3.76
N THR A 81 4.34 -23.22 2.54
CA THR A 81 5.76 -23.54 2.32
C THR A 81 6.69 -22.33 2.45
N SER A 82 6.19 -21.12 2.22
CA SER A 82 7.01 -19.89 2.25
C SER A 82 6.78 -19.03 3.48
N GLY A 83 5.77 -19.33 4.32
CA GLY A 83 5.30 -18.40 5.36
C GLY A 83 4.54 -17.20 4.82
N GLY A 84 4.09 -17.27 3.56
CA GLY A 84 3.31 -16.22 2.90
C GLY A 84 1.83 -16.24 3.27
N GLY A 85 0.99 -15.65 2.39
CA GLY A 85 -0.44 -15.56 2.62
C GLY A 85 -1.15 -14.61 1.68
N VAL A 86 -2.12 -13.88 2.18
CA VAL A 86 -2.91 -12.93 1.39
C VAL A 86 -2.63 -11.49 1.85
N THR A 87 -2.47 -10.57 0.89
CA THR A 87 -2.36 -9.14 1.15
C THR A 87 -3.51 -8.41 0.48
N LEU A 88 -4.25 -7.59 1.24
CA LEU A 88 -5.16 -6.61 0.67
C LEU A 88 -4.40 -5.32 0.36
N SER A 89 -4.52 -4.86 -0.86
CA SER A 89 -3.85 -3.69 -1.41
C SER A 89 -4.78 -2.94 -2.38
N GLY A 90 -4.24 -2.19 -3.33
CA GLY A 90 -4.95 -1.60 -4.46
C GLY A 90 -5.05 -0.09 -4.40
N GLY A 91 -6.21 0.42 -3.98
CA GLY A 91 -6.42 1.82 -3.62
C GLY A 91 -6.05 2.06 -2.16
N GLU A 92 -7.06 2.29 -1.32
CA GLU A 92 -6.90 2.36 0.13
C GLU A 92 -7.84 1.33 0.77
N VAL A 93 -7.27 0.34 1.41
CA VAL A 93 -7.99 -0.79 2.02
C VAL A 93 -9.03 -0.33 3.03
N LEU A 94 -8.71 0.73 3.78
CA LEU A 94 -9.61 1.30 4.78
C LEU A 94 -10.88 1.92 4.16
N MET A 95 -10.92 2.14 2.86
CA MET A 95 -12.12 2.61 2.17
C MET A 95 -13.22 1.54 2.13
N GLN A 96 -12.83 0.27 2.14
CA GLN A 96 -13.71 -0.89 2.21
C GLN A 96 -13.52 -1.69 3.53
N ALA A 97 -13.33 -0.99 4.66
CA ALA A 97 -12.92 -1.58 5.94
C ALA A 97 -13.86 -2.70 6.44
N ASP A 98 -15.17 -2.58 6.26
CA ASP A 98 -16.14 -3.59 6.72
C ASP A 98 -16.05 -4.89 5.91
N PHE A 99 -15.78 -4.80 4.61
CA PHE A 99 -15.52 -5.95 3.77
C PHE A 99 -14.15 -6.55 4.10
N SER A 100 -13.12 -5.71 4.19
CA SER A 100 -11.74 -6.13 4.47
C SER A 100 -11.65 -6.88 5.80
N GLU A 101 -12.32 -6.39 6.84
CA GLU A 101 -12.36 -7.04 8.14
C GLU A 101 -12.95 -8.46 8.05
N LYS A 102 -14.10 -8.60 7.40
CA LYS A 102 -14.76 -9.91 7.25
C LYS A 102 -13.89 -10.90 6.46
N PHE A 103 -13.37 -10.47 5.32
CA PHE A 103 -12.55 -11.33 4.47
C PHE A 103 -11.25 -11.76 5.16
N LEU A 104 -10.56 -10.82 5.85
CA LEU A 104 -9.35 -11.15 6.62
C LEU A 104 -9.64 -12.08 7.80
N ARG A 105 -10.83 -11.99 8.40
CA ARG A 105 -11.27 -12.89 9.46
C ARG A 105 -11.38 -14.33 8.95
N GLU A 106 -12.05 -14.55 7.82
CA GLU A 106 -12.17 -15.87 7.20
C GLU A 106 -10.78 -16.47 6.88
N LEU A 107 -9.89 -15.66 6.30
CA LEU A 107 -8.51 -16.11 6.02
C LEU A 107 -7.76 -16.51 7.30
N ARG A 108 -7.87 -15.69 8.35
CA ARG A 108 -7.24 -16.00 9.64
C ARG A 108 -7.80 -17.28 10.26
N ASP A 109 -9.12 -17.50 10.18
CA ASP A 109 -9.78 -18.67 10.74
C ASP A 109 -9.40 -19.95 9.97
N LEU A 110 -8.97 -19.82 8.70
CA LEU A 110 -8.33 -20.86 7.88
C LEU A 110 -6.81 -21.01 8.16
N GLY A 111 -6.24 -20.20 9.05
CA GLY A 111 -4.81 -20.23 9.38
C GLY A 111 -3.91 -19.60 8.30
N ILE A 112 -4.45 -18.78 7.41
CA ILE A 112 -3.71 -18.06 6.39
C ILE A 112 -3.21 -16.72 6.95
N HIS A 113 -1.92 -16.44 6.77
CA HIS A 113 -1.32 -15.18 7.19
C HIS A 113 -1.89 -14.01 6.38
N THR A 114 -2.32 -12.96 7.09
CA THR A 114 -2.99 -11.80 6.51
C THR A 114 -2.13 -10.55 6.59
N ALA A 115 -2.11 -9.77 5.52
CA ALA A 115 -1.47 -8.46 5.48
C ALA A 115 -2.36 -7.41 4.80
N ILE A 116 -2.12 -6.16 5.11
CA ILE A 116 -2.71 -5.02 4.40
C ILE A 116 -1.65 -4.00 4.03
N GLU A 117 -1.89 -3.30 2.92
CA GLU A 117 -1.19 -2.08 2.55
C GLU A 117 -2.11 -0.89 2.75
N THR A 118 -1.66 0.10 3.50
CA THR A 118 -2.47 1.28 3.80
C THR A 118 -1.62 2.52 4.01
N THR A 119 -2.18 3.66 3.69
CA THR A 119 -1.64 4.97 4.07
C THR A 119 -2.16 5.45 5.42
N GLY A 120 -3.14 4.75 6.00
CA GLY A 120 -3.79 5.18 7.23
C GLY A 120 -4.58 6.48 7.11
N CYS A 121 -5.06 6.84 5.92
CA CYS A 121 -5.71 8.15 5.67
C CYS A 121 -7.18 8.24 6.07
N PHE A 122 -7.65 7.33 6.91
CA PHE A 122 -9.03 7.32 7.43
C PHE A 122 -9.05 7.37 8.97
N PRO A 123 -10.18 7.79 9.59
CA PRO A 123 -10.33 7.76 11.03
C PRO A 123 -9.96 6.40 11.63
N VAL A 124 -9.32 6.40 12.78
CA VAL A 124 -8.74 5.22 13.45
C VAL A 124 -9.76 4.09 13.68
N GLU A 125 -11.04 4.41 13.75
CA GLU A 125 -12.13 3.45 13.92
C GLU A 125 -12.18 2.41 12.81
N ARG A 126 -11.78 2.79 11.57
CA ARG A 126 -11.70 1.84 10.46
C ARG A 126 -10.53 0.87 10.63
N LEU A 127 -9.41 1.38 11.09
CA LEU A 127 -8.22 0.56 11.37
C LEU A 127 -8.46 -0.37 12.58
N LYS A 128 -9.16 0.10 13.62
CA LYS A 128 -9.55 -0.72 14.77
C LYS A 128 -10.41 -1.93 14.42
N LYS A 129 -11.18 -1.86 13.33
CA LYS A 129 -11.93 -3.03 12.84
C LYS A 129 -11.01 -4.10 12.26
N ILE A 130 -9.98 -3.69 11.53
CA ILE A 130 -9.06 -4.59 10.81
C ILE A 130 -7.96 -5.12 11.74
N ALA A 131 -7.48 -4.33 12.69
CA ALA A 131 -6.37 -4.67 13.55
C ALA A 131 -6.48 -6.05 14.26
N PRO A 132 -7.66 -6.52 14.71
CA PRO A 132 -7.79 -7.85 15.33
C PRO A 132 -7.60 -9.02 14.37
N VAL A 133 -7.68 -8.81 13.06
CA VAL A 133 -7.69 -9.87 12.05
C VAL A 133 -6.53 -9.79 11.05
N VAL A 134 -5.58 -8.88 11.27
CA VAL A 134 -4.40 -8.70 10.43
C VAL A 134 -3.12 -9.07 11.21
N ASN A 135 -2.20 -9.78 10.55
CA ASN A 135 -0.90 -10.14 11.11
C ASN A 135 0.18 -9.10 10.79
N GLN A 136 0.12 -8.50 9.60
CA GLN A 136 1.12 -7.55 9.11
C GLN A 136 0.48 -6.33 8.46
N VAL A 137 1.01 -5.15 8.76
CA VAL A 137 0.60 -3.90 8.13
C VAL A 137 1.80 -3.26 7.46
N LEU A 138 1.73 -3.14 6.14
CA LEU A 138 2.65 -2.37 5.31
C LEU A 138 2.11 -0.95 5.25
N PHE A 139 2.74 -0.04 5.99
CA PHE A 139 2.21 1.30 6.23
C PHE A 139 2.97 2.35 5.43
N ASP A 140 2.33 2.96 4.46
CA ASP A 140 2.94 3.91 3.55
C ASP A 140 3.04 5.32 4.14
N LEU A 141 4.25 5.74 4.47
CA LEU A 141 4.60 7.12 4.85
C LEU A 141 5.05 7.89 3.60
N LYS A 142 4.36 8.98 3.26
CA LYS A 142 4.61 9.69 1.99
C LYS A 142 5.19 11.09 2.25
N ILE A 143 4.36 12.09 2.41
CA ILE A 143 4.75 13.49 2.66
C ILE A 143 4.40 13.81 4.11
N MET A 144 5.39 14.21 4.91
CA MET A 144 5.22 14.48 6.33
C MET A 144 4.73 15.91 6.61
N ASP A 145 5.10 16.88 5.78
CA ASP A 145 4.57 18.22 5.93
C ASP A 145 3.07 18.25 5.65
N HIS A 146 2.30 18.67 6.64
CA HIS A 146 0.83 18.64 6.61
C HIS A 146 0.24 19.48 5.47
N CYS A 147 0.78 20.68 5.25
CA CYS A 147 0.28 21.59 4.20
C CYS A 147 0.61 21.04 2.81
N GLU A 148 1.81 20.53 2.63
CA GLU A 148 2.27 19.94 1.39
C GLU A 148 1.50 18.62 1.09
N ALA A 149 1.36 17.73 2.06
CA ALA A 149 0.59 16.48 1.91
C ALA A 149 -0.86 16.75 1.49
N LYS A 150 -1.51 17.71 2.13
CA LYS A 150 -2.87 18.11 1.78
C LYS A 150 -2.98 18.69 0.38
N LYS A 151 -2.02 19.55 0.01
CA LYS A 151 -1.96 20.21 -1.31
C LYS A 151 -1.68 19.21 -2.44
N VAL A 152 -0.66 18.36 -2.27
CA VAL A 152 -0.14 17.47 -3.34
C VAL A 152 -0.99 16.23 -3.51
N ILE A 153 -1.30 15.55 -2.43
CA ILE A 153 -1.96 14.23 -2.48
C ILE A 153 -3.33 14.17 -1.81
N GLY A 154 -3.76 15.25 -1.16
CA GLY A 154 -5.03 15.30 -0.44
C GLY A 154 -5.01 14.59 0.92
N LEU A 155 -3.82 14.33 1.48
CA LEU A 155 -3.62 13.59 2.71
C LEU A 155 -3.67 14.50 3.95
N ASP A 156 -4.40 14.08 4.98
CA ASP A 156 -4.25 14.65 6.32
C ASP A 156 -3.20 13.85 7.11
N SER A 157 -2.00 14.40 7.22
CA SER A 157 -0.88 13.72 7.89
C SER A 157 -1.12 13.48 9.38
N LYS A 158 -1.96 14.28 10.05
CA LYS A 158 -2.30 14.07 11.47
C LYS A 158 -3.04 12.74 11.68
N ILE A 159 -4.01 12.43 10.83
CA ILE A 159 -4.74 11.15 10.86
C ILE A 159 -3.76 9.99 10.63
N VAL A 160 -2.80 10.16 9.72
CA VAL A 160 -1.79 9.15 9.44
C VAL A 160 -0.90 8.89 10.66
N GLU A 161 -0.45 9.94 11.33
CA GLU A 161 0.35 9.84 12.55
C GLU A 161 -0.42 9.16 13.68
N GLU A 162 -1.68 9.54 13.91
CA GLU A 162 -2.55 8.90 14.91
C GLU A 162 -2.74 7.41 14.64
N ASN A 163 -2.96 7.03 13.39
CA ASN A 163 -3.12 5.63 12.98
C ASN A 163 -1.82 4.83 13.11
N PHE A 164 -0.70 5.44 12.78
CA PHE A 164 0.61 4.83 12.98
C PHE A 164 0.87 4.57 14.47
N ASP A 165 0.62 5.57 15.32
CA ASP A 165 0.78 5.46 16.76
C ASP A 165 -0.15 4.40 17.38
N TYR A 166 -1.39 4.31 16.90
CA TYR A 166 -2.30 3.23 17.29
C TYR A 166 -1.72 1.86 16.93
N LEU A 167 -1.21 1.66 15.71
CA LEU A 167 -0.63 0.38 15.30
C LEU A 167 0.59 -0.02 16.13
N LEU A 168 1.43 0.91 16.55
CA LEU A 168 2.55 0.64 17.44
C LEU A 168 2.13 0.07 18.81
N THR A 169 0.90 0.31 19.25
CA THR A 169 0.36 -0.29 20.47
C THR A 169 -0.09 -1.74 20.27
N GLN A 170 -0.25 -2.19 19.04
CA GLN A 170 -0.79 -3.52 18.68
C GLN A 170 0.34 -4.54 18.56
N LYS A 171 0.77 -5.14 19.67
CA LYS A 171 1.92 -6.05 19.74
C LYS A 171 1.81 -7.32 18.86
N GLN A 172 0.59 -7.70 18.49
CA GLN A 172 0.31 -8.84 17.63
C GLN A 172 0.48 -8.54 16.13
N ILE A 173 0.64 -7.25 15.77
CA ILE A 173 0.78 -6.81 14.39
C ILE A 173 2.25 -6.53 14.11
N GLN A 174 2.78 -7.10 13.04
CA GLN A 174 4.04 -6.66 12.46
C GLN A 174 3.81 -5.40 11.65
N LEU A 175 4.23 -4.25 12.17
CA LEU A 175 4.13 -2.97 11.48
C LEU A 175 5.43 -2.70 10.71
N ILE A 176 5.33 -2.58 9.39
CA ILE A 176 6.45 -2.25 8.50
C ILE A 176 6.16 -0.90 7.83
N PRO A 177 6.83 0.18 8.25
CA PRO A 177 6.75 1.45 7.54
C PRO A 177 7.37 1.32 6.16
N ARG A 178 6.69 1.86 5.13
CA ARG A 178 7.21 1.91 3.76
C ARG A 178 7.26 3.37 3.29
N ILE A 179 8.34 3.70 2.59
CA ILE A 179 8.54 5.05 2.05
C ILE A 179 8.74 4.95 0.54
N PRO A 180 7.76 5.37 -0.26
CA PRO A 180 7.97 5.50 -1.70
C PRO A 180 8.96 6.64 -1.96
N LEU A 181 10.06 6.33 -2.64
CA LEU A 181 11.11 7.29 -2.99
C LEU A 181 10.78 7.98 -4.31
N ILE A 182 9.96 9.00 -4.25
CA ILE A 182 9.46 9.72 -5.43
C ILE A 182 10.28 11.00 -5.65
N PRO A 183 10.98 11.12 -6.80
CA PRO A 183 11.76 12.33 -7.12
C PRO A 183 10.94 13.61 -6.96
N SER A 184 11.52 14.61 -6.33
CA SER A 184 10.93 15.94 -6.07
C SER A 184 9.76 15.96 -5.07
N TYR A 185 9.17 14.83 -4.70
CA TYR A 185 8.05 14.77 -3.75
C TYR A 185 8.47 14.23 -2.38
N THR A 186 8.84 12.97 -2.30
CA THR A 186 9.15 12.34 -1.02
C THR A 186 10.65 12.31 -0.72
N THR A 187 11.51 12.42 -1.75
CA THR A 187 12.97 12.34 -1.63
C THR A 187 13.63 13.67 -1.29
N ASN A 188 12.87 14.78 -1.19
CA ASN A 188 13.47 16.04 -0.80
C ASN A 188 14.03 15.96 0.64
N LYS A 189 15.14 16.66 0.88
CA LYS A 189 15.89 16.60 2.16
C LYS A 189 15.02 16.87 3.38
N SER A 190 14.09 17.81 3.28
CA SER A 190 13.20 18.16 4.39
C SER A 190 12.27 16.99 4.75
N ASN A 191 11.66 16.34 3.76
CA ASN A 191 10.76 15.22 3.99
C ASN A 191 11.52 14.01 4.57
N ILE A 192 12.69 13.66 4.02
CA ILE A 192 13.52 12.56 4.55
C ILE A 192 13.90 12.81 6.01
N GLN A 193 14.31 14.03 6.35
CA GLN A 193 14.61 14.38 7.74
C GLN A 193 13.39 14.32 8.66
N GLN A 194 12.20 14.68 8.18
CA GLN A 194 10.96 14.57 8.95
C GLN A 194 10.58 13.10 9.16
N LEU A 195 10.68 12.25 8.12
CA LEU A 195 10.46 10.80 8.20
C LEU A 195 11.40 10.15 9.22
N ILE A 196 12.70 10.44 9.15
CA ILE A 196 13.68 9.91 10.09
C ILE A 196 13.32 10.33 11.52
N ARG A 197 13.08 11.62 11.77
CA ARG A 197 12.68 12.10 13.10
C ARG A 197 11.39 11.45 13.61
N PHE A 198 10.41 11.28 12.73
CA PHE A 198 9.14 10.62 13.05
C PHE A 198 9.34 9.18 13.49
N LEU A 199 10.14 8.41 12.77
CA LEU A 199 10.42 7.00 13.05
C LEU A 199 11.32 6.83 14.29
N THR A 200 12.38 7.63 14.42
CA THR A 200 13.29 7.59 15.56
C THR A 200 12.57 7.93 16.88
N ALA A 201 11.72 8.97 16.89
CA ALA A 201 10.94 9.35 18.07
C ALA A 201 10.01 8.22 18.55
N ARG A 202 9.61 7.32 17.64
CA ARG A 202 8.75 6.16 17.91
C ARG A 202 9.52 4.85 18.10
N LYS A 203 10.87 4.92 18.12
CA LYS A 203 11.76 3.76 18.28
C LYS A 203 11.54 2.68 17.20
N VAL A 204 11.16 3.10 16.02
CA VAL A 204 11.08 2.20 14.85
C VAL A 204 12.50 1.88 14.40
N THR A 205 12.78 0.59 14.20
CA THR A 205 14.13 0.09 13.90
C THR A 205 14.28 -0.39 12.45
N GLU A 206 13.20 -0.44 11.69
CA GLU A 206 13.20 -0.94 10.32
C GLU A 206 12.25 -0.11 9.45
N VAL A 207 12.64 0.10 8.19
CA VAL A 207 11.83 0.77 7.16
C VAL A 207 12.09 0.13 5.80
N HIS A 208 11.06 0.06 4.96
CA HIS A 208 11.21 -0.36 3.57
C HIS A 208 11.17 0.85 2.65
N LEU A 209 12.18 0.99 1.80
CA LEU A 209 12.29 2.04 0.80
C LEU A 209 11.84 1.49 -0.55
N LEU A 210 10.89 2.18 -1.19
CA LEU A 210 10.29 1.74 -2.44
C LEU A 210 10.72 2.69 -3.57
N PRO A 211 11.76 2.36 -4.36
CA PRO A 211 12.21 3.21 -5.45
C PRO A 211 11.11 3.47 -6.47
N PHE A 212 11.05 4.70 -6.97
CA PHE A 212 10.08 5.11 -7.98
C PHE A 212 10.27 4.33 -9.28
N HIS A 213 9.14 3.88 -9.83
CA HIS A 213 9.05 3.23 -11.15
C HIS A 213 7.84 3.75 -11.93
N GLN A 214 7.85 3.58 -13.24
CA GLN A 214 6.80 4.06 -14.14
C GLN A 214 5.83 2.97 -14.63
N TYR A 215 5.71 1.84 -13.92
CA TYR A 215 4.87 0.71 -14.38
C TYR A 215 3.38 1.05 -14.52
N GLY A 216 2.90 2.10 -13.85
CA GLY A 216 1.53 2.57 -13.97
C GLY A 216 1.25 3.49 -15.17
N SER A 217 2.26 3.96 -15.91
CA SER A 217 2.11 5.02 -16.93
C SER A 217 1.07 4.68 -18.00
N SER A 218 1.07 3.47 -18.54
CA SER A 218 0.11 3.03 -19.56
C SER A 218 -1.34 3.04 -19.08
N LYS A 219 -1.57 2.85 -17.78
CA LYS A 219 -2.93 2.86 -17.20
C LYS A 219 -3.57 4.25 -17.25
N TYR A 220 -2.77 5.32 -17.15
CA TYR A 220 -3.25 6.68 -17.34
C TYR A 220 -3.74 6.90 -18.77
N GLU A 221 -3.00 6.42 -19.75
CA GLU A 221 -3.42 6.47 -21.17
C GLU A 221 -4.73 5.71 -21.38
N TYR A 222 -4.90 4.54 -20.76
CA TYR A 222 -6.15 3.76 -20.86
C TYR A 222 -7.34 4.49 -20.24
N LEU A 223 -7.10 5.28 -19.18
CA LEU A 223 -8.13 6.10 -18.50
C LEU A 223 -8.39 7.44 -19.23
N GLY A 224 -7.55 7.81 -20.21
CA GLY A 224 -7.58 9.12 -20.84
C GLY A 224 -7.11 10.24 -19.91
N TRP A 225 -6.25 9.92 -18.95
CA TRP A 225 -5.70 10.85 -17.97
C TRP A 225 -4.25 11.20 -18.31
N GLU A 226 -3.84 12.41 -17.93
CA GLU A 226 -2.45 12.83 -18.02
C GLU A 226 -1.63 12.22 -16.88
N TYR A 227 -0.46 11.63 -17.22
CA TYR A 227 0.50 11.15 -16.22
C TYR A 227 1.61 12.17 -16.02
N HIS A 228 1.52 12.95 -14.96
CA HIS A 228 2.46 14.03 -14.66
C HIS A 228 3.89 13.56 -14.37
N MET A 229 4.11 12.28 -14.13
CA MET A 229 5.44 11.72 -13.87
C MET A 229 6.09 11.09 -15.10
N LYS A 230 5.52 11.24 -16.30
CA LYS A 230 5.97 10.55 -17.52
C LYS A 230 7.44 10.82 -17.84
N GLU A 231 7.88 12.08 -17.68
CA GLU A 231 9.24 12.52 -18.02
C GLU A 231 10.18 12.52 -16.77
N VAL A 232 9.68 12.10 -15.62
CA VAL A 232 10.48 12.06 -14.39
C VAL A 232 11.37 10.82 -14.41
N GLN A 233 12.68 11.04 -14.34
CA GLN A 233 13.66 9.95 -14.28
C GLN A 233 13.55 9.21 -12.95
N THR A 234 13.78 7.89 -13.00
CA THR A 234 13.92 7.07 -11.80
C THR A 234 15.21 7.44 -11.06
N LEU A 235 15.24 7.20 -9.77
CA LEU A 235 16.45 7.38 -8.98
C LEU A 235 17.54 6.41 -9.44
N THR A 236 18.78 6.90 -9.47
CA THR A 236 19.95 6.05 -9.63
C THR A 236 20.20 5.22 -8.36
N GLN A 237 20.91 4.11 -8.48
CA GLN A 237 21.29 3.30 -7.32
C GLN A 237 22.03 4.14 -6.27
N VAL A 238 22.92 5.02 -6.68
CA VAL A 238 23.68 5.91 -5.78
C VAL A 238 22.76 6.84 -4.98
N GLU A 239 21.71 7.38 -5.60
CA GLU A 239 20.73 8.23 -4.90
C GLU A 239 19.92 7.43 -3.90
N VAL A 240 19.50 6.21 -4.26
CA VAL A 240 18.77 5.29 -3.36
C VAL A 240 19.66 4.91 -2.17
N ASP A 241 20.93 4.52 -2.42
CA ASP A 241 21.88 4.15 -1.38
C ASP A 241 22.18 5.34 -0.46
N THR A 242 22.29 6.54 -1.02
CA THR A 242 22.49 7.77 -0.22
C THR A 242 21.32 8.00 0.75
N ILE A 243 20.08 7.79 0.29
CA ILE A 243 18.91 7.93 1.16
C ILE A 243 18.90 6.83 2.22
N LYS A 244 19.19 5.59 1.83
CA LYS A 244 19.31 4.45 2.74
C LYS A 244 20.29 4.75 3.89
N GLU A 245 21.48 5.23 3.57
CA GLU A 245 22.50 5.58 4.56
C GLU A 245 22.01 6.64 5.57
N LEU A 246 21.14 7.58 5.17
CA LEU A 246 20.59 8.56 6.10
C LEU A 246 19.74 7.92 7.21
N PHE A 247 18.94 6.89 6.89
CA PHE A 247 18.20 6.11 7.88
C PHE A 247 19.13 5.27 8.75
N GLU A 248 20.10 4.59 8.15
CA GLU A 248 21.03 3.70 8.85
C GLU A 248 21.93 4.45 9.84
N ARG A 249 22.32 5.69 9.55
CA ARG A 249 23.07 6.55 10.48
C ARG A 249 22.30 6.88 11.76
N GLU A 250 20.97 6.84 11.70
CA GLU A 250 20.07 7.05 12.85
C GLU A 250 19.62 5.73 13.49
N GLY A 251 20.23 4.61 13.12
CA GLY A 251 19.98 3.28 13.69
C GLY A 251 18.70 2.60 13.15
N ILE A 252 18.19 3.05 12.01
CA ILE A 252 17.01 2.45 11.34
C ILE A 252 17.52 1.60 10.17
N VAL A 253 17.33 0.28 10.22
CA VAL A 253 17.63 -0.63 9.11
C VAL A 253 16.72 -0.28 7.93
N ALA A 254 17.30 0.05 6.78
CA ALA A 254 16.55 0.42 5.59
C ALA A 254 16.68 -0.66 4.51
N ASN A 255 15.61 -1.39 4.26
CA ASN A 255 15.52 -2.40 3.22
C ASN A 255 15.01 -1.76 1.93
N ILE A 256 15.60 -2.13 0.79
CA ILE A 256 15.17 -1.64 -0.52
C ILE A 256 14.30 -2.75 -1.12
N ASP A 257 13.00 -2.48 -1.29
CA ASP A 257 12.07 -3.43 -1.90
C ASP A 257 12.02 -3.24 -3.43
N GLY A 258 11.95 -4.36 -4.16
CA GLY A 258 11.70 -4.36 -5.59
C GLY A 258 12.94 -4.19 -6.48
N LEU A 259 14.16 -4.30 -5.91
CA LEU A 259 15.44 -4.27 -6.65
C LEU A 259 16.26 -5.55 -6.54
N GLU A 260 15.71 -6.65 -6.03
CA GLU A 260 16.38 -7.96 -6.04
C GLU A 260 15.88 -8.84 -7.19
#